data_69b4681511612c245290be27f2e67bfa
#
_entry.id   69b4681511612c245290be27f2e67bfa
#
_cell.length_a   1.000
_cell.length_b   1.000
_cell.length_c   1.000
_cell.angle_alpha   90.00
_cell.angle_beta   90.00
_cell.angle_gamma   90.00
#
_symmetry.space_group_name_H-M   'P 1'
#
loop_
_entity.id
_entity.type
_entity.pdbx_description
1 polymer ?
#
loop_
_entity_poly.entity_id
_entity_poly.type
_entity_poly.pdbx_seq_one_letter_code
_entity_poly.pdbx_strand_id
1 'polypeptide(L)'
;MNNQNDGENSNSTEISPRQIFSWEDIDRYRFDEDCSETQIISGEHMHLLRAVYEPGSTYPMHSHPHEQFSLLLSGRILLTVGDDTREIGPGDGWYAASNVPHGGQIIGDEKAVFVDVYSPATRWILDILDTGQRLPPVGSVD
;
A
#
# COMPACT_ATOMS: atom_id res chain seq x y z
N MET A 1 -6.56 -28.49 19.18
CA MET A 1 -6.77 -27.92 18.71
C MET A 1 -7.11 -27.96 17.48
N ASN A 2 -7.48 -27.80 16.88
CA ASN A 2 -7.81 -27.79 15.89
C ASN A 2 -8.15 -27.10 15.08
N ASN A 3 -8.21 -26.88 14.52
CA ASN A 3 -8.41 -26.17 13.77
C ASN A 3 -8.77 -26.19 12.64
N GLN A 4 -9.16 -26.03 12.12
CA GLN A 4 -9.48 -25.93 11.18
C GLN A 4 -9.70 -25.26 10.32
N ASN A 5 -9.70 -24.97 9.68
CA ASN A 5 -9.77 -24.32 8.89
C ASN A 5 -10.09 -24.19 7.97
N ASP A 6 -10.30 -24.09 7.65
CA ASP A 6 -10.57 -23.95 6.87
C ASP A 6 -10.50 -23.47 5.87
N GLY A 7 -10.23 -23.16 5.49
CA GLY A 7 -9.90 -22.68 4.64
C GLY A 7 -10.40 -22.26 3.58
N GLU A 8 -10.71 -21.89 3.39
CA GLU A 8 -11.12 -21.46 2.62
C GLU A 8 -10.83 -20.53 1.92
N ASN A 9 -10.80 -19.98 1.50
CA ASN A 9 -10.59 -19.15 0.76
C ASN A 9 -9.65 -18.47 0.63
N SER A 10 -9.22 -18.33 0.42
CA SER A 10 -8.28 -17.70 0.46
C SER A 10 -8.06 -16.61 -0.40
N ASN A 11 -8.44 -15.60 -0.10
CA ASN A 11 -8.10 -14.33 -0.59
C ASN A 11 -6.99 -13.78 0.29
N SER A 12 -5.85 -13.48 -0.28
CA SER A 12 -4.68 -13.10 0.52
C SER A 12 -4.94 -11.87 1.36
N THR A 13 -5.91 -11.00 0.98
CA THR A 13 -6.21 -9.80 1.75
C THR A 13 -7.06 -10.09 2.98
N GLU A 14 -7.61 -11.29 3.11
CA GLU A 14 -8.54 -11.59 4.19
C GLU A 14 -7.99 -12.57 5.20
N ILE A 15 -6.88 -13.18 4.93
CA ILE A 15 -6.36 -14.21 5.80
C ILE A 15 -5.24 -13.64 6.65
N SER A 16 -4.93 -14.39 7.70
CA SER A 16 -3.80 -14.05 8.54
C SER A 16 -2.53 -14.03 7.71
N PRO A 17 -1.60 -13.16 8.07
CA PRO A 17 -0.36 -13.08 7.32
C PRO A 17 0.43 -14.35 7.48
N ARG A 18 1.16 -14.71 6.45
CA ARG A 18 2.18 -15.74 6.57
C ARG A 18 3.34 -15.17 7.34
N GLN A 19 4.04 -16.01 8.06
CA GLN A 19 5.21 -15.53 8.78
C GLN A 19 6.31 -15.11 7.81
N ILE A 20 6.38 -15.78 6.66
CA ILE A 20 7.30 -15.39 5.59
C ILE A 20 6.49 -15.33 4.31
N PHE A 21 6.64 -14.26 3.56
CA PHE A 21 5.85 -14.08 2.34
C PHE A 21 6.72 -13.45 1.24
N SER A 22 6.27 -13.64 0.00
CA SER A 22 6.78 -12.92 -1.15
C SER A 22 5.63 -12.08 -1.70
N TRP A 23 5.96 -10.86 -2.13
CA TRP A 23 4.95 -10.01 -2.76
C TRP A 23 4.32 -10.66 -3.98
N GLU A 24 5.02 -11.58 -4.65
CA GLU A 24 4.48 -12.31 -5.79
C GLU A 24 3.25 -13.14 -5.42
N ASP A 25 3.14 -13.53 -4.17
CA ASP A 25 2.04 -14.38 -3.69
C ASP A 25 0.86 -13.56 -3.20
N ILE A 26 0.97 -12.24 -3.19
CA ILE A 26 -0.06 -11.36 -2.65
C ILE A 26 -0.86 -10.77 -3.80
N ASP A 27 -2.18 -10.79 -3.69
CA ASP A 27 -3.07 -10.25 -4.71
C ASP A 27 -2.73 -8.80 -5.00
N ARG A 28 -2.76 -8.44 -6.28
CA ARG A 28 -2.46 -7.09 -6.74
C ARG A 28 -3.73 -6.44 -7.26
N TYR A 29 -3.87 -5.15 -6.99
CA TYR A 29 -5.03 -4.38 -7.40
C TYR A 29 -4.57 -3.10 -8.08
N ARG A 30 -5.40 -2.60 -8.98
CA ARG A 30 -5.19 -1.31 -9.64
C ARG A 30 -6.41 -0.45 -9.39
N PHE A 31 -6.20 0.76 -8.92
CA PHE A 31 -7.29 1.69 -8.64
C PHE A 31 -7.48 2.69 -9.77
N ASP A 32 -6.39 3.17 -10.35
CA ASP A 32 -6.45 4.14 -11.42
C ASP A 32 -5.14 4.11 -12.19
N GLU A 33 -4.98 5.06 -13.12
CA GLU A 33 -3.76 5.09 -13.93
C GLU A 33 -2.54 5.50 -13.12
N ASP A 34 -2.74 6.33 -12.11
CA ASP A 34 -1.64 6.83 -11.29
C ASP A 34 -1.12 5.78 -10.35
N CYS A 35 -2.01 5.14 -9.60
CA CYS A 35 -1.64 4.07 -8.68
C CYS A 35 -1.84 2.74 -9.40
N SER A 36 -0.78 2.29 -10.05
CA SER A 36 -0.89 1.15 -10.96
C SER A 36 -0.90 -0.19 -10.25
N GLU A 37 -0.48 -0.25 -8.99
CA GLU A 37 -0.45 -1.52 -8.28
C GLU A 37 -0.50 -1.27 -6.78
N THR A 38 -1.37 -2.02 -6.09
CA THR A 38 -1.50 -1.99 -4.63
C THR A 38 -1.63 -3.41 -4.13
N GLN A 39 -0.91 -3.72 -3.06
CA GLN A 39 -0.96 -5.02 -2.39
C GLN A 39 -1.05 -4.78 -0.89
N ILE A 40 -1.85 -5.57 -0.18
CA ILE A 40 -2.05 -5.40 1.26
C ILE A 40 -1.96 -6.74 1.96
N ILE A 41 -1.23 -6.74 3.07
CA ILE A 41 -1.17 -7.85 4.01
C ILE A 41 -1.65 -7.35 5.35
N SER A 42 -2.48 -8.11 6.02
CA SER A 42 -3.07 -7.68 7.28
C SER A 42 -2.58 -8.54 8.43
N GLY A 43 -2.13 -7.88 9.48
CA GLY A 43 -1.87 -8.51 10.75
C GLY A 43 -3.05 -8.31 11.68
N GLU A 44 -2.85 -8.63 12.94
CA GLU A 44 -3.91 -8.48 13.94
C GLU A 44 -4.17 -7.01 14.26
N HIS A 45 -3.11 -6.20 14.31
CA HIS A 45 -3.21 -4.82 14.76
C HIS A 45 -2.71 -3.81 13.73
N MET A 46 -2.33 -4.26 12.54
CA MET A 46 -1.76 -3.38 11.53
C MET A 46 -1.95 -3.97 10.15
N HIS A 47 -1.81 -3.09 9.16
CA HIS A 47 -1.77 -3.49 7.75
C HIS A 47 -0.43 -3.06 7.17
N LEU A 48 0.10 -3.86 6.25
CA LEU A 48 1.25 -3.49 5.45
C LEU A 48 0.78 -3.39 4.00
N LEU A 49 0.99 -2.22 3.41
CA LEU A 49 0.55 -1.94 2.05
C LEU A 49 1.78 -1.64 1.20
N ARG A 50 1.82 -2.20 0.00
CA ARG A 50 2.82 -1.84 -1.00
C ARG A 50 2.10 -1.17 -2.15
N ALA A 51 2.58 0.00 -2.57
CA ALA A 51 1.97 0.77 -3.63
C ALA A 51 2.99 1.12 -4.70
N VAL A 52 2.54 1.13 -5.95
CA VAL A 52 3.36 1.53 -7.09
C VAL A 52 2.62 2.67 -7.80
N TYR A 53 3.30 3.80 -7.94
CA TYR A 53 2.77 4.96 -8.65
C TYR A 53 3.62 5.23 -9.89
N GLU A 54 2.95 5.60 -10.97
CA GLU A 54 3.61 5.84 -12.24
C GLU A 54 4.38 7.17 -12.22
N PRO A 55 5.45 7.28 -13.03
CA PRO A 55 6.19 8.55 -13.10
C PRO A 55 5.30 9.68 -13.56
N GLY A 56 5.45 10.85 -12.92
CA GLY A 56 4.66 12.03 -13.26
C GLY A 56 3.27 12.06 -12.69
N SER A 57 2.89 11.02 -11.96
CA SER A 57 1.54 10.94 -11.42
C SER A 57 1.44 11.64 -10.07
N THR A 58 0.22 11.75 -9.58
CA THR A 58 -0.09 12.37 -8.30
C THR A 58 -0.47 11.33 -7.27
N TYR A 59 0.15 11.42 -6.11
CA TYR A 59 -0.26 10.71 -4.91
C TYR A 59 -1.21 11.69 -4.19
N PRO A 60 -2.54 11.48 -4.26
CA PRO A 60 -3.47 12.54 -3.87
C PRO A 60 -3.38 12.88 -2.39
N MET A 61 -3.55 14.16 -2.07
CA MET A 61 -3.64 14.58 -0.68
C MET A 61 -4.87 13.94 -0.06
N HIS A 62 -4.69 13.29 1.06
CA HIS A 62 -5.76 12.60 1.76
C HIS A 62 -5.40 12.48 3.23
N SER A 63 -6.38 12.12 4.05
CA SER A 63 -6.16 11.86 5.46
C SER A 63 -7.06 10.72 5.90
N HIS A 64 -6.67 10.07 6.98
CA HIS A 64 -7.43 8.97 7.53
C HIS A 64 -7.13 8.82 9.02
N PRO A 65 -8.01 8.15 9.77
CA PRO A 65 -7.81 8.00 11.21
C PRO A 65 -6.61 7.16 11.61
N HIS A 66 -6.15 6.26 10.73
CA HIS A 66 -4.98 5.42 11.00
C HIS A 66 -3.73 6.28 11.04
N GLU A 67 -2.82 5.99 11.94
CA GLU A 67 -1.48 6.53 11.79
C GLU A 67 -0.74 5.68 10.78
N GLN A 68 0.29 6.24 10.20
CA GLN A 68 0.98 5.62 9.07
C GLN A 68 2.47 5.92 9.13
N PHE A 69 3.28 4.87 9.03
CA PHE A 69 4.68 5.00 8.67
C PHE A 69 4.87 4.50 7.26
N SER A 70 5.74 5.15 6.51
CA SER A 70 5.99 4.78 5.12
C SER A 70 7.48 4.81 4.82
N LEU A 71 7.88 3.98 3.88
CA LEU A 71 9.27 3.90 3.44
C LEU A 71 9.28 3.83 1.92
N LEU A 72 10.02 4.76 1.31
CA LEU A 72 10.16 4.79 -0.15
C LEU A 72 11.27 3.84 -0.54
N LEU A 73 10.96 2.89 -1.42
CA LEU A 73 11.92 1.87 -1.84
C LEU A 73 12.59 2.23 -3.16
N SER A 74 11.86 2.86 -4.09
CA SER A 74 12.42 3.33 -5.35
C SER A 74 11.61 4.49 -5.87
N GLY A 75 12.22 5.26 -6.79
CA GLY A 75 11.60 6.45 -7.33
C GLY A 75 11.84 7.65 -6.45
N ARG A 76 11.16 8.76 -6.77
CA ARG A 76 11.29 10.02 -6.03
C ARG A 76 9.93 10.67 -5.90
N ILE A 77 9.69 11.30 -4.77
CA ILE A 77 8.41 11.96 -4.49
C ILE A 77 8.68 13.34 -3.93
N LEU A 78 7.98 14.35 -4.46
CA LEU A 78 7.87 15.64 -3.79
C LEU A 78 6.70 15.50 -2.82
N LEU A 79 7.01 15.24 -1.56
CA LEU A 79 6.05 14.77 -0.57
C LEU A 79 5.64 15.89 0.37
N THR A 80 4.36 15.94 0.68
CA THR A 80 3.81 16.84 1.68
C THR A 80 3.13 16.02 2.77
N VAL A 81 3.50 16.29 4.03
CA VAL A 81 2.85 15.71 5.20
C VAL A 81 2.56 16.86 6.15
N GLY A 82 1.27 17.16 6.34
CA GLY A 82 0.90 18.34 7.11
C GLY A 82 1.48 19.60 6.47
N ASP A 83 2.30 20.31 7.24
CA ASP A 83 2.93 21.55 6.78
C ASP A 83 4.33 21.35 6.19
N ASP A 84 4.81 20.11 6.15
CA ASP A 84 6.17 19.83 5.73
C ASP A 84 6.16 19.31 4.29
N THR A 85 6.92 19.95 3.43
CA THR A 85 7.05 19.52 2.03
C THR A 85 8.52 19.32 1.72
N ARG A 86 8.84 18.16 1.14
CA ARG A 86 10.22 17.81 0.89
C ARG A 86 10.31 16.78 -0.23
N GLU A 87 11.36 16.89 -1.03
CA GLU A 87 11.67 15.85 -2.01
C GLU A 87 12.38 14.70 -1.30
N ILE A 88 11.91 13.46 -1.51
CA ILE A 88 12.52 12.27 -0.92
C ILE A 88 12.88 11.27 -1.99
N GLY A 89 13.83 10.41 -1.66
CA GLY A 89 14.32 9.34 -2.52
C GLY A 89 14.41 8.02 -1.79
N PRO A 90 14.95 6.98 -2.47
CA PRO A 90 14.97 5.63 -1.89
C PRO A 90 15.66 5.58 -0.53
N GLY A 91 15.02 4.92 0.41
CA GLY A 91 15.50 4.81 1.79
C GLY A 91 14.92 5.85 2.72
N ASP A 92 14.36 6.94 2.18
CA ASP A 92 13.68 7.94 3.00
C ASP A 92 12.27 7.46 3.32
N GLY A 93 11.70 8.05 4.37
CA GLY A 93 10.35 7.68 4.78
C GLY A 93 9.58 8.86 5.35
N TRP A 94 8.35 8.59 5.74
CA TRP A 94 7.53 9.62 6.38
C TRP A 94 6.60 9.00 7.40
N TYR A 95 6.10 9.85 8.26
CA TYR A 95 5.12 9.50 9.26
C TYR A 95 3.95 10.47 9.15
N ALA A 96 2.75 9.94 9.05
CA ALA A 96 1.54 10.73 9.08
C ALA A 96 0.73 10.32 10.30
N ALA A 97 0.58 11.26 11.22
CA ALA A 97 -0.25 11.03 12.39
C ALA A 97 -1.71 10.91 11.97
N SER A 98 -2.54 10.39 12.87
CA SER A 98 -3.97 10.25 12.64
C SER A 98 -4.54 11.57 12.11
N ASN A 99 -5.24 11.49 10.98
CA ASN A 99 -5.96 12.59 10.34
C ASN A 99 -5.07 13.72 9.79
N VAL A 100 -3.75 13.53 9.73
CA VAL A 100 -2.87 14.52 9.13
C VAL A 100 -2.84 14.32 7.62
N PRO A 101 -3.16 15.35 6.83
CA PRO A 101 -3.17 15.23 5.37
C PRO A 101 -1.77 14.94 4.82
N HIS A 102 -1.70 14.08 3.84
CA HIS A 102 -0.44 13.74 3.20
C HIS A 102 -0.68 13.33 1.75
N GLY A 103 0.34 13.52 0.92
CA GLY A 103 0.31 13.20 -0.49
C GLY A 103 1.51 13.84 -1.16
N GLY A 104 1.54 13.80 -2.49
CA GLY A 104 2.68 14.34 -3.20
C GLY A 104 2.62 14.14 -4.69
N GLN A 105 3.75 14.41 -5.31
CA GLN A 105 3.92 14.31 -6.75
C GLN A 105 5.07 13.38 -7.03
N ILE A 106 4.85 12.40 -7.91
CA ILE A 106 5.90 11.47 -8.29
C ILE A 106 6.76 12.19 -9.33
N ILE A 107 8.03 12.42 -9.00
CA ILE A 107 8.94 13.16 -9.86
C ILE A 107 10.00 12.21 -10.43
N GLY A 108 10.69 12.71 -11.47
CA GLY A 108 11.64 11.87 -12.18
C GLY A 108 10.94 10.97 -13.18
N ASP A 109 11.67 9.99 -13.70
CA ASP A 109 11.16 9.13 -14.76
C ASP A 109 11.06 7.66 -14.34
N GLU A 110 11.16 7.39 -13.05
CA GLU A 110 10.98 6.05 -12.50
C GLU A 110 9.66 5.96 -11.73
N LYS A 111 9.10 4.75 -11.67
CA LYS A 111 7.97 4.49 -10.80
C LYS A 111 8.38 4.69 -9.35
N ALA A 112 7.46 5.18 -8.54
CA ALA A 112 7.66 5.23 -7.10
C ALA A 112 7.06 3.98 -6.48
N VAL A 113 7.86 3.28 -5.68
CA VAL A 113 7.42 2.10 -4.96
C VAL A 113 7.64 2.38 -3.48
N PHE A 114 6.56 2.30 -2.71
CA PHE A 114 6.70 2.50 -1.26
C PHE A 114 5.82 1.52 -0.51
N VAL A 115 6.16 1.33 0.75
CA VAL A 115 5.37 0.51 1.66
C VAL A 115 4.88 1.37 2.80
N ASP A 116 3.65 1.10 3.23
CA ASP A 116 2.98 1.81 4.31
C ASP A 116 2.60 0.82 5.39
N VAL A 117 2.80 1.20 6.65
CA VAL A 117 2.26 0.48 7.79
C VAL A 117 1.15 1.32 8.38
N TYR A 118 -0.04 0.76 8.44
CA TYR A 118 -1.20 1.42 9.04
C TYR A 118 -1.58 0.74 10.34
N SER A 119 -1.90 1.53 11.35
CA SER A 119 -2.38 1.04 12.64
C SER A 119 -3.43 2.01 13.18
N PRO A 120 -4.50 1.52 13.79
CA PRO A 120 -4.86 0.11 14.01
C PRO A 120 -5.35 -0.55 12.73
N ALA A 121 -5.44 -1.88 12.75
CA ALA A 121 -6.02 -2.63 11.65
C ALA A 121 -7.53 -2.44 11.68
N THR A 122 -8.09 -2.02 10.54
CA THR A 122 -9.52 -1.86 10.40
C THR A 122 -9.95 -2.43 9.05
N ARG A 123 -11.23 -2.74 8.94
CA ARG A 123 -11.74 -3.24 7.67
C ARG A 123 -11.73 -2.18 6.57
N TRP A 124 -11.68 -0.92 6.96
CA TRP A 124 -11.73 0.17 5.99
C TRP A 124 -10.70 -0.01 4.88
N ILE A 125 -9.46 -0.33 5.26
CA ILE A 125 -8.41 -0.47 4.27
C ILE A 125 -8.65 -1.66 3.34
N LEU A 126 -9.24 -2.72 3.85
CA LEU A 126 -9.56 -3.88 3.04
C LEU A 126 -10.76 -3.63 2.14
N ASP A 127 -11.73 -2.88 2.64
CA ASP A 127 -12.93 -2.56 1.86
C ASP A 127 -12.58 -1.71 0.64
N ILE A 128 -11.54 -0.88 0.74
CA ILE A 128 -11.09 -0.09 -0.40
C ILE A 128 -10.67 -0.99 -1.56
N LEU A 129 -10.08 -2.15 -1.28
CA LEU A 129 -9.66 -3.06 -2.33
C LEU A 129 -10.81 -3.53 -3.20
N ASP A 130 -12.02 -3.58 -2.65
CA ASP A 130 -13.19 -3.99 -3.43
C ASP A 130 -13.52 -3.00 -4.54
N THR A 131 -12.99 -1.78 -4.47
CA THR A 131 -13.20 -0.78 -5.51
C THR A 131 -12.15 -0.83 -6.60
N GLY A 132 -11.11 -1.63 -6.44
CA GLY A 132 -10.02 -1.73 -7.38
C GLY A 132 -10.18 -2.88 -8.34
N GLN A 133 -9.39 -2.84 -9.41
CA GLN A 133 -9.32 -3.91 -10.38
C GLN A 133 -8.25 -4.90 -9.93
N ARG A 134 -8.66 -6.15 -9.74
CA ARG A 134 -7.70 -7.20 -9.41
C ARG A 134 -6.87 -7.53 -10.65
N LEU A 135 -5.57 -7.52 -10.50
CA LEU A 135 -4.64 -7.81 -11.59
C LEU A 135 -4.32 -9.29 -11.61
N PRO A 136 -3.96 -9.84 -12.79
CA PRO A 136 -3.53 -11.24 -12.85
C PRO A 136 -2.22 -11.44 -12.10
N PRO A 137 -1.93 -12.68 -11.69
CA PRO A 137 -0.67 -12.95 -11.00
C PRO A 137 0.54 -12.56 -11.85
N VAL A 138 1.63 -12.24 -11.16
CA VAL A 138 2.88 -11.88 -11.83
C VAL A 138 3.32 -13.02 -12.74
N GLY A 139 3.66 -12.67 -13.98
CA GLY A 139 4.13 -13.66 -14.94
C GLY A 139 3.04 -14.43 -15.67
N SER A 140 1.76 -14.17 -15.35
CA SER A 140 0.68 -14.84 -16.06
C SER A 140 0.55 -14.27 -17.47
N VAL A 141 0.03 -15.07 -18.37
CA VAL A 141 -0.22 -14.68 -19.75
C VAL A 141 -1.72 -14.54 -19.94
N ASP A 142 -2.13 -13.43 -20.46
CA ASP A 142 -3.56 -13.19 -20.67
C ASP A 142 -4.02 -13.76 -21.98
#